data_a863561f6092baf2f3f28b62b71dd2c7
#
_entry.id   a863561f6092baf2f3f28b62b71dd2c7
#
_cell.length_a   1.000
_cell.length_b   1.000
_cell.length_c   1.000
_cell.angle_alpha   90.00
_cell.angle_beta   90.00
_cell.angle_gamma   90.00
#
_symmetry.space_group_name_H-M   'P 1'
#
loop_
_entity.id
_entity.type
_entity.pdbx_description
1 polymer ?
#
loop_
_entity_poly.entity_id
_entity_poly.type
_entity_poly.pdbx_seq_one_letter_code
_entity_poly.pdbx_strand_id
1 'polypeptide(L)'
;MLLLVAILWGSSYVFAKLTIQAGMHSGVINACRGTMCVIAGYIIFHKQINQMTWQDFKLGAIMGTINFLGYFLQTDALRYTTPAKNAFLTTLYVAIAPLILWLFWHERPQQKTYFAVALAIIGMAVITNVANTGLQLNFGDFLTVVSAVFWALQLIFFGKYAPKVSSPWVVIFMIGLCQGTFGWITTGLFERTNLTQIHWVQALIPLAILAIVVTFLAQGMQITAQQYTDATSAGLLLMLEPFFASTMSVIMGYDPLTPQLIWGGLILLLANAIMQVNFQDVPFLRKQH
;
A
#
# COMPACT_ATOMS: atom_id res chain seq x y z
N MET A 1 -2.13 6.35 16.41
CA MET A 1 -2.67 6.48 15.05
C MET A 1 -2.01 5.49 14.08
N LEU A 2 -0.72 5.56 13.82
CA LEU A 2 -0.05 4.73 12.80
C LEU A 2 -0.14 3.22 13.02
N LEU A 3 -0.09 2.74 14.27
CA LEU A 3 -0.34 1.33 14.57
C LEU A 3 -1.76 0.89 14.15
N LEU A 4 -2.76 1.72 14.38
CA LEU A 4 -4.12 1.45 13.92
C LEU A 4 -4.19 1.43 12.39
N VAL A 5 -3.48 2.33 11.71
CA VAL A 5 -3.36 2.31 10.25
C VAL A 5 -2.77 0.99 9.78
N ALA A 6 -1.68 0.50 10.40
CA ALA A 6 -1.06 -0.78 10.05
C ALA A 6 -2.03 -1.97 10.22
N ILE A 7 -2.83 -1.98 11.28
CA ILE A 7 -3.88 -3.00 11.51
C ILE A 7 -4.94 -2.93 10.39
N LEU A 8 -5.44 -1.73 10.11
CA LEU A 8 -6.50 -1.53 9.12
C LEU A 8 -6.02 -1.88 7.71
N TRP A 9 -4.80 -1.48 7.35
CA TRP A 9 -4.21 -1.83 6.06
C TRP A 9 -3.90 -3.32 5.96
N GLY A 10 -3.35 -3.94 7.03
CA GLY A 10 -3.15 -5.38 7.06
C GLY A 10 -4.43 -6.16 6.82
N SER A 11 -5.55 -5.73 7.40
CA SER A 11 -6.85 -6.36 7.17
C SER A 11 -7.36 -6.19 5.72
N SER A 12 -6.95 -5.13 5.02
CA SER A 12 -7.45 -4.78 3.70
C SER A 12 -7.21 -5.85 2.64
N TYR A 13 -6.13 -6.61 2.74
CA TYR A 13 -5.81 -7.69 1.79
C TYR A 13 -6.85 -8.80 1.81
N VAL A 14 -7.33 -9.17 2.99
CA VAL A 14 -8.38 -10.17 3.15
C VAL A 14 -9.71 -9.63 2.63
N PHE A 15 -10.08 -8.40 2.97
CA PHE A 15 -11.31 -7.79 2.45
C PHE A 15 -11.27 -7.62 0.93
N ALA A 16 -10.12 -7.26 0.35
CA ALA A 16 -9.96 -7.23 -1.10
C ALA A 16 -10.11 -8.62 -1.72
N LYS A 17 -9.57 -9.67 -1.08
CA LYS A 17 -9.75 -11.06 -1.54
C LYS A 17 -11.23 -11.47 -1.52
N LEU A 18 -11.97 -11.09 -0.47
CA LEU A 18 -13.41 -11.36 -0.36
C LEU A 18 -14.22 -10.67 -1.47
N THR A 19 -13.89 -9.41 -1.82
CA THR A 19 -14.56 -8.74 -2.95
C THR A 19 -14.26 -9.42 -4.29
N ILE A 20 -13.03 -9.90 -4.49
CA ILE A 20 -12.66 -10.67 -5.69
C ILE A 20 -13.46 -11.99 -5.75
N GLN A 21 -13.57 -12.70 -4.63
CA GLN A 21 -14.36 -13.94 -4.56
C GLN A 21 -15.85 -13.72 -4.81
N ALA A 22 -16.36 -12.51 -4.51
CA ALA A 22 -17.72 -12.11 -4.86
C ALA A 22 -17.90 -11.77 -6.37
N GLY A 23 -16.86 -11.98 -7.19
CA GLY A 23 -16.90 -11.76 -8.63
C GLY A 23 -16.50 -10.35 -9.08
N MET A 24 -15.98 -9.51 -8.19
CA MET A 24 -15.50 -8.18 -8.55
C MET A 24 -14.08 -8.24 -9.15
N HIS A 25 -13.86 -7.49 -10.22
CA HIS A 25 -12.54 -7.25 -10.77
C HIS A 25 -11.90 -5.99 -10.13
N SER A 26 -10.60 -5.83 -10.31
CA SER A 26 -9.82 -4.76 -9.68
C SER A 26 -10.32 -3.37 -10.03
N GLY A 27 -10.77 -3.15 -11.27
CA GLY A 27 -11.37 -1.89 -11.72
C GLY A 27 -12.63 -1.55 -10.95
N VAL A 28 -13.58 -2.50 -10.84
CA VAL A 28 -14.84 -2.29 -10.08
C VAL A 28 -14.56 -2.03 -8.62
N ILE A 29 -13.65 -2.78 -8.00
CA ILE A 29 -13.28 -2.59 -6.59
C ILE A 29 -12.75 -1.17 -6.38
N ASN A 30 -11.80 -0.71 -7.21
CA ASN A 30 -11.24 0.64 -7.11
C ASN A 30 -12.26 1.72 -7.46
N ALA A 31 -13.12 1.49 -8.47
CA ALA A 31 -14.20 2.38 -8.85
C ALA A 31 -15.15 2.65 -7.67
N CYS A 32 -15.64 1.60 -7.04
CA CYS A 32 -16.55 1.72 -5.90
C CYS A 32 -15.87 2.34 -4.68
N ARG A 33 -14.61 1.91 -4.36
CA ARG A 33 -13.83 2.48 -3.27
C ARG A 33 -13.63 3.98 -3.45
N GLY A 34 -13.20 4.40 -4.64
CA GLY A 34 -12.97 5.80 -4.96
C GLY A 34 -14.26 6.62 -4.90
N THR A 35 -15.34 6.12 -5.49
CA THR A 35 -16.65 6.79 -5.48
C THR A 35 -17.16 6.99 -4.04
N MET A 36 -17.12 5.95 -3.21
CA MET A 36 -17.54 6.04 -1.80
C MET A 36 -16.63 6.99 -0.99
N CYS A 37 -15.32 6.98 -1.27
CA CYS A 37 -14.36 7.88 -0.64
C CYS A 37 -14.64 9.35 -1.01
N VAL A 38 -14.95 9.64 -2.27
CA VAL A 38 -15.33 11.00 -2.75
C VAL A 38 -16.60 11.48 -2.07
N ILE A 39 -17.64 10.63 -2.02
CA ILE A 39 -18.92 10.98 -1.40
C ILE A 39 -18.72 11.28 0.09
N ALA A 40 -18.05 10.37 0.83
CA ALA A 40 -17.78 10.55 2.25
C ALA A 40 -16.91 11.79 2.51
N GLY A 41 -15.85 11.96 1.73
CA GLY A 41 -14.95 13.11 1.82
C GLY A 41 -15.67 14.43 1.60
N TYR A 42 -16.51 14.50 0.54
CA TYR A 42 -17.25 15.72 0.25
C TYR A 42 -18.31 16.05 1.31
N ILE A 43 -19.05 15.05 1.81
CA ILE A 43 -20.05 15.26 2.87
C ILE A 43 -19.39 15.83 4.13
N ILE A 44 -18.24 15.30 4.53
CA ILE A 44 -17.59 15.64 5.81
C ILE A 44 -16.72 16.90 5.68
N PHE A 45 -15.99 17.05 4.57
CA PHE A 45 -14.94 18.07 4.39
C PHE A 45 -15.22 19.04 3.24
N HIS A 46 -16.48 19.24 2.83
CA HIS A 46 -16.86 20.10 1.71
C HIS A 46 -16.28 21.55 1.81
N LYS A 47 -16.14 22.09 3.02
CA LYS A 47 -15.57 23.42 3.22
C LYS A 47 -14.12 23.50 2.75
N GLN A 48 -13.29 22.52 3.11
CA GLN A 48 -11.89 22.45 2.70
C GLN A 48 -11.76 22.12 1.20
N ILE A 49 -12.61 21.21 0.72
CA ILE A 49 -12.60 20.79 -0.71
C ILE A 49 -13.01 21.94 -1.62
N ASN A 50 -14.03 22.74 -1.24
CA ASN A 50 -14.47 23.90 -2.02
C ASN A 50 -13.45 25.04 -2.05
N GLN A 51 -12.46 25.05 -1.14
CA GLN A 51 -11.34 25.99 -1.11
C GLN A 51 -10.09 25.44 -1.79
N MET A 52 -10.19 24.29 -2.46
CA MET A 52 -9.08 23.64 -3.17
C MET A 52 -8.48 24.58 -4.22
N THR A 53 -7.18 24.79 -4.14
CA THR A 53 -6.43 25.58 -5.10
C THR A 53 -6.06 24.77 -6.34
N TRP A 54 -5.65 25.43 -7.42
CA TRP A 54 -5.13 24.74 -8.61
C TRP A 54 -3.87 23.92 -8.31
N GLN A 55 -3.06 24.35 -7.34
CA GLN A 55 -1.90 23.59 -6.86
C GLN A 55 -2.34 22.30 -6.16
N ASP A 56 -3.33 22.39 -5.26
CA ASP A 56 -3.88 21.23 -4.58
C ASP A 56 -4.44 20.20 -5.58
N PHE A 57 -5.16 20.68 -6.60
CA PHE A 57 -5.68 19.83 -7.66
C PHE A 57 -4.57 19.09 -8.40
N LYS A 58 -3.52 19.79 -8.86
CA LYS A 58 -2.40 19.18 -9.58
C LYS A 58 -1.68 18.12 -8.73
N LEU A 59 -1.30 18.51 -7.50
CA LEU A 59 -0.58 17.60 -6.60
C LEU A 59 -1.46 16.42 -6.19
N GLY A 60 -2.73 16.68 -5.89
CA GLY A 60 -3.71 15.64 -5.56
C GLY A 60 -3.96 14.68 -6.72
N ALA A 61 -4.02 15.16 -7.96
CA ALA A 61 -4.18 14.33 -9.14
C ALA A 61 -2.96 13.41 -9.38
N ILE A 62 -1.75 13.93 -9.21
CA ILE A 62 -0.52 13.12 -9.32
C ILE A 62 -0.52 12.04 -8.21
N MET A 63 -0.72 12.43 -6.96
CA MET A 63 -0.74 11.50 -5.82
C MET A 63 -1.87 10.47 -5.94
N GLY A 64 -3.04 10.91 -6.41
CA GLY A 64 -4.19 10.03 -6.63
C GLY A 64 -3.98 9.03 -7.77
N THR A 65 -3.30 9.44 -8.85
CA THR A 65 -2.96 8.55 -9.96
C THR A 65 -1.95 7.48 -9.53
N ILE A 66 -0.90 7.89 -8.80
CA ILE A 66 0.10 6.96 -8.25
C ILE A 66 -0.59 5.95 -7.30
N ASN A 67 -1.46 6.45 -6.42
CA ASN A 67 -2.22 5.62 -5.50
C ASN A 67 -3.15 4.63 -6.22
N PHE A 68 -3.86 5.09 -7.26
CA PHE A 68 -4.72 4.22 -8.07
C PHE A 68 -3.91 3.07 -8.68
N LEU A 69 -2.77 3.36 -9.31
CA LEU A 69 -1.93 2.33 -9.94
C LEU A 69 -1.41 1.33 -8.91
N GLY A 70 -0.99 1.81 -7.74
CA GLY A 70 -0.61 0.95 -6.62
C GLY A 70 -1.73 0.00 -6.21
N TYR A 71 -2.92 0.53 -5.91
CA TYR A 71 -4.06 -0.29 -5.50
C TYR A 71 -4.58 -1.20 -6.61
N PHE A 72 -4.63 -0.71 -7.84
CA PHE A 72 -5.12 -1.50 -8.97
C PHE A 72 -4.28 -2.75 -9.19
N LEU A 73 -2.96 -2.59 -9.28
CA LEU A 73 -2.03 -3.70 -9.48
C LEU A 73 -1.99 -4.65 -8.27
N GLN A 74 -2.00 -4.11 -7.05
CA GLN A 74 -2.02 -4.88 -5.82
C GLN A 74 -3.31 -5.71 -5.69
N THR A 75 -4.45 -5.12 -6.02
CA THR A 75 -5.74 -5.80 -5.97
C THR A 75 -5.84 -6.87 -7.05
N ASP A 76 -5.38 -6.58 -8.27
CA ASP A 76 -5.37 -7.57 -9.36
C ASP A 76 -4.42 -8.74 -9.05
N ALA A 77 -3.28 -8.47 -8.42
CA ALA A 77 -2.35 -9.49 -7.94
C ALA A 77 -3.03 -10.53 -7.02
N LEU A 78 -3.97 -10.11 -6.17
CA LEU A 78 -4.70 -10.99 -5.25
C LEU A 78 -5.56 -12.06 -5.96
N ARG A 79 -5.79 -11.95 -7.25
CA ARG A 79 -6.42 -13.01 -8.04
C ARG A 79 -5.52 -14.23 -8.19
N TYR A 80 -4.20 -14.02 -8.16
CA TYR A 80 -3.16 -15.00 -8.48
C TYR A 80 -2.28 -15.35 -7.29
N THR A 81 -2.34 -14.58 -6.20
CA THR A 81 -1.55 -14.78 -4.98
C THR A 81 -2.42 -14.71 -3.73
N THR A 82 -1.82 -14.93 -2.56
CA THR A 82 -2.52 -14.91 -1.27
C THR A 82 -2.36 -13.54 -0.57
N PRO A 83 -3.27 -13.19 0.36
CA PRO A 83 -3.19 -11.94 1.11
C PRO A 83 -1.86 -11.76 1.87
N ALA A 84 -1.37 -12.80 2.57
CA ALA A 84 -0.12 -12.70 3.32
C ALA A 84 1.08 -12.47 2.39
N LYS A 85 1.18 -13.24 1.31
CA LYS A 85 2.27 -13.12 0.34
C LYS A 85 2.26 -11.75 -0.35
N ASN A 86 1.08 -11.28 -0.76
CA ASN A 86 0.90 -9.97 -1.36
C ASN A 86 1.36 -8.86 -0.38
N ALA A 87 0.96 -8.92 0.89
CA ALA A 87 1.33 -7.94 1.89
C ALA A 87 2.85 -7.90 2.12
N PHE A 88 3.51 -9.06 2.29
CA PHE A 88 4.96 -9.10 2.45
C PHE A 88 5.72 -8.58 1.23
N LEU A 89 5.31 -8.97 0.01
CA LEU A 89 5.96 -8.48 -1.21
C LEU A 89 5.74 -6.97 -1.43
N THR A 90 4.60 -6.45 -1.02
CA THR A 90 4.34 -5.01 -1.09
C THR A 90 5.35 -4.21 -0.27
N THR A 91 5.83 -4.72 0.88
CA THR A 91 6.80 -3.99 1.72
C THR A 91 8.14 -3.74 1.02
N LEU A 92 8.42 -4.36 -0.11
CA LEU A 92 9.58 -4.01 -0.94
C LEU A 92 9.61 -2.52 -1.31
N TYR A 93 8.48 -1.80 -1.24
CA TYR A 93 8.45 -0.36 -1.46
C TYR A 93 9.44 0.42 -0.57
N VAL A 94 9.71 -0.07 0.65
CA VAL A 94 10.67 0.55 1.58
C VAL A 94 12.10 0.46 1.04
N ALA A 95 12.46 -0.65 0.42
CA ALA A 95 13.76 -0.84 -0.20
C ALA A 95 13.85 -0.15 -1.59
N ILE A 96 12.74 -0.06 -2.31
CA ILE A 96 12.65 0.57 -3.64
C ILE A 96 12.71 2.10 -3.54
N ALA A 97 12.11 2.70 -2.52
CA ALA A 97 12.01 4.15 -2.40
C ALA A 97 13.38 4.88 -2.44
N PRO A 98 14.43 4.46 -1.69
CA PRO A 98 15.75 5.10 -1.81
C PRO A 98 16.41 4.91 -3.17
N LEU A 99 16.13 3.80 -3.88
CA LEU A 99 16.65 3.59 -5.24
C LEU A 99 16.00 4.56 -6.23
N ILE A 100 14.70 4.79 -6.09
CA ILE A 100 13.97 5.81 -6.87
C ILE A 100 14.51 7.20 -6.57
N LEU A 101 14.73 7.56 -5.28
CA LEU A 101 15.32 8.84 -4.89
C LEU A 101 16.71 9.04 -5.50
N TRP A 102 17.51 8.00 -5.53
CA TRP A 102 18.82 8.06 -6.18
C TRP A 102 18.72 8.28 -7.70
N LEU A 103 17.84 7.55 -8.37
CA LEU A 103 17.71 7.62 -9.83
C LEU A 103 17.18 8.97 -10.31
N PHE A 104 16.14 9.52 -9.65
CA PHE A 104 15.41 10.71 -10.12
C PHE A 104 15.82 12.01 -9.44
N TRP A 105 16.26 11.92 -8.17
CA TRP A 105 16.66 13.12 -7.39
C TRP A 105 18.15 13.15 -7.07
N HIS A 106 18.92 12.15 -7.52
CA HIS A 106 20.36 12.03 -7.31
C HIS A 106 20.76 11.95 -5.81
N GLU A 107 19.83 11.63 -4.94
CA GLU A 107 20.07 11.39 -3.51
C GLU A 107 20.69 9.99 -3.33
N ARG A 108 22.01 9.94 -3.09
CA ARG A 108 22.73 8.66 -2.98
C ARG A 108 22.23 7.83 -1.78
N PRO A 109 21.88 6.54 -2.00
CA PRO A 109 21.49 5.65 -0.93
C PRO A 109 22.63 5.48 0.09
N GLN A 110 22.27 5.35 1.35
CA GLN A 110 23.22 4.97 2.39
C GLN A 110 23.69 3.52 2.21
N GLN A 111 24.86 3.14 2.74
CA GLN A 111 25.36 1.76 2.63
C GLN A 111 24.39 0.71 3.18
N LYS A 112 23.65 1.04 4.24
CA LYS A 112 22.62 0.18 4.82
C LYS A 112 21.50 -0.17 3.81
N THR A 113 21.23 0.71 2.85
CA THR A 113 20.19 0.49 1.81
C THR A 113 20.54 -0.71 0.94
N TYR A 114 21.79 -0.81 0.49
CA TYR A 114 22.21 -1.94 -0.36
C TYR A 114 22.11 -3.27 0.39
N PHE A 115 22.48 -3.29 1.68
CA PHE A 115 22.35 -4.46 2.52
C PHE A 115 20.86 -4.83 2.74
N ALA A 116 20.00 -3.85 3.02
CA ALA A 116 18.57 -4.07 3.20
C ALA A 116 17.88 -4.56 1.92
N VAL A 117 18.27 -4.03 0.75
CA VAL A 117 17.77 -4.50 -0.55
C VAL A 117 18.15 -5.96 -0.79
N ALA A 118 19.43 -6.32 -0.54
CA ALA A 118 19.87 -7.72 -0.69
C ALA A 118 19.07 -8.65 0.24
N LEU A 119 18.89 -8.25 1.50
CA LEU A 119 18.12 -9.01 2.47
C LEU A 119 16.63 -9.12 2.08
N ALA A 120 16.06 -8.05 1.53
CA ALA A 120 14.67 -8.05 1.02
C ALA A 120 14.49 -9.03 -0.16
N ILE A 121 15.47 -9.10 -1.07
CA ILE A 121 15.46 -10.08 -2.18
C ILE A 121 15.53 -11.51 -1.63
N ILE A 122 16.36 -11.78 -0.61
CA ILE A 122 16.43 -13.08 0.04
C ILE A 122 15.09 -13.43 0.70
N GLY A 123 14.50 -12.52 1.46
CA GLY A 123 13.19 -12.70 2.09
C GLY A 123 12.09 -13.02 1.09
N MET A 124 12.06 -12.28 -0.03
CA MET A 124 11.14 -12.55 -1.15
C MET A 124 11.35 -13.97 -1.72
N ALA A 125 12.60 -14.37 -1.97
CA ALA A 125 12.94 -15.69 -2.50
C ALA A 125 12.48 -16.83 -1.55
N VAL A 126 12.58 -16.63 -0.23
CA VAL A 126 12.10 -17.59 0.77
C VAL A 126 10.56 -17.68 0.76
N ILE A 127 9.84 -16.54 0.78
CA ILE A 127 8.36 -16.53 0.77
C ILE A 127 7.82 -17.16 -0.51
N THR A 128 8.45 -16.88 -1.65
CA THR A 128 8.03 -17.44 -2.95
C THR A 128 8.49 -18.89 -3.15
N ASN A 129 9.27 -19.44 -2.19
CA ASN A 129 9.76 -20.81 -2.20
C ASN A 129 10.61 -21.15 -3.44
N VAL A 130 11.39 -20.19 -3.95
CA VAL A 130 12.18 -20.31 -5.19
C VAL A 130 13.12 -21.52 -5.17
N ALA A 131 13.64 -21.88 -3.98
CA ALA A 131 14.56 -23.01 -3.83
C ALA A 131 13.93 -24.36 -4.25
N ASN A 132 12.61 -24.53 -4.04
CA ASN A 132 11.91 -25.77 -4.37
C ASN A 132 11.14 -25.70 -5.70
N THR A 133 10.67 -24.53 -6.09
CA THR A 133 9.82 -24.34 -7.28
C THR A 133 10.58 -23.75 -8.49
N GLY A 134 11.84 -23.39 -8.28
CA GLY A 134 12.60 -22.60 -9.25
C GLY A 134 12.15 -21.13 -9.28
N LEU A 135 12.70 -20.33 -10.19
CA LEU A 135 12.34 -18.91 -10.39
C LEU A 135 10.93 -18.73 -11.03
N GLN A 136 9.97 -19.55 -10.63
CA GLN A 136 8.59 -19.38 -11.05
C GLN A 136 7.90 -18.33 -10.14
N LEU A 137 8.24 -17.05 -10.38
CA LEU A 137 7.41 -15.97 -9.88
C LEU A 137 6.02 -16.11 -10.52
N ASN A 138 5.03 -16.30 -9.70
CA ASN A 138 3.65 -16.27 -10.13
C ASN A 138 3.34 -14.84 -10.65
N PHE A 139 2.43 -14.74 -11.62
CA PHE A 139 2.03 -13.45 -12.19
C PHE A 139 1.53 -12.46 -11.13
N GLY A 140 0.87 -12.94 -10.07
CA GLY A 140 0.47 -12.11 -8.93
C GLY A 140 1.66 -11.56 -8.14
N ASP A 141 2.72 -12.34 -7.97
CA ASP A 141 3.95 -11.87 -7.31
C ASP A 141 4.61 -10.73 -8.12
N PHE A 142 4.67 -10.91 -9.44
CA PHE A 142 5.17 -9.86 -10.35
C PHE A 142 4.33 -8.59 -10.26
N LEU A 143 3.00 -8.68 -10.34
CA LEU A 143 2.11 -7.53 -10.19
C LEU A 143 2.28 -6.84 -8.84
N THR A 144 2.47 -7.62 -7.77
CA THR A 144 2.72 -7.08 -6.42
C THR A 144 4.02 -6.29 -6.35
N VAL A 145 5.10 -6.81 -6.94
CA VAL A 145 6.40 -6.10 -6.99
C VAL A 145 6.29 -4.81 -7.80
N VAL A 146 5.56 -4.84 -8.92
CA VAL A 146 5.30 -3.62 -9.71
C VAL A 146 4.45 -2.63 -8.88
N SER A 147 3.44 -3.10 -8.14
CA SER A 147 2.65 -2.23 -7.25
C SER A 147 3.51 -1.59 -6.16
N ALA A 148 4.52 -2.30 -5.65
CA ALA A 148 5.46 -1.77 -4.65
C ALA A 148 6.26 -0.56 -5.18
N VAL A 149 6.52 -0.47 -6.50
CA VAL A 149 7.12 0.74 -7.10
C VAL A 149 6.19 1.94 -6.94
N PHE A 150 4.88 1.77 -7.18
CA PHE A 150 3.91 2.86 -7.00
C PHE A 150 3.74 3.24 -5.53
N TRP A 151 3.80 2.29 -4.62
CA TRP A 151 3.79 2.56 -3.17
C TRP A 151 5.06 3.30 -2.73
N ALA A 152 6.22 2.97 -3.31
CA ALA A 152 7.45 3.74 -3.09
C ALA A 152 7.34 5.18 -3.61
N LEU A 153 6.79 5.36 -4.82
CA LEU A 153 6.49 6.69 -5.36
C LEU A 153 5.50 7.45 -4.48
N GLN A 154 4.43 6.81 -4.00
CA GLN A 154 3.49 7.44 -3.07
C GLN A 154 4.17 7.93 -1.80
N LEU A 155 5.01 7.09 -1.18
CA LEU A 155 5.76 7.44 0.03
C LEU A 155 6.61 8.70 -0.21
N ILE A 156 7.34 8.75 -1.34
CA ILE A 156 8.18 9.88 -1.73
C ILE A 156 7.33 11.13 -1.99
N PHE A 157 6.26 11.01 -2.76
CA PHE A 157 5.42 12.15 -3.12
C PHE A 157 4.65 12.69 -1.91
N PHE A 158 4.16 11.84 -1.02
CA PHE A 158 3.54 12.27 0.23
C PHE A 158 4.55 13.02 1.11
N GLY A 159 5.75 12.49 1.31
CA GLY A 159 6.78 13.18 2.08
C GLY A 159 7.17 14.55 1.51
N LYS A 160 7.30 14.65 0.18
CA LYS A 160 7.75 15.89 -0.48
C LYS A 160 6.63 16.93 -0.72
N TYR A 161 5.39 16.48 -0.94
CA TYR A 161 4.32 17.35 -1.43
C TYR A 161 3.08 17.42 -0.54
N ALA A 162 2.82 16.47 0.35
CA ALA A 162 1.70 16.59 1.28
C ALA A 162 1.79 17.84 2.20
N PRO A 163 2.98 18.32 2.63
CA PRO A 163 3.08 19.57 3.36
C PRO A 163 2.76 20.83 2.53
N LYS A 164 2.71 20.71 1.19
CA LYS A 164 2.46 21.84 0.26
C LYS A 164 0.99 21.96 -0.14
N VAL A 165 0.13 21.05 0.28
CA VAL A 165 -1.31 21.12 0.03
C VAL A 165 -2.03 21.77 1.20
N SER A 166 -3.15 22.42 0.92
CA SER A 166 -3.93 23.15 1.91
C SER A 166 -4.51 22.30 3.03
N SER A 167 -4.82 21.02 2.73
CA SER A 167 -5.39 20.08 3.71
C SER A 167 -5.16 18.63 3.30
N PRO A 168 -4.86 17.72 4.25
CA PRO A 168 -4.82 16.28 4.02
C PRO A 168 -6.11 15.73 3.41
N TRP A 169 -7.25 16.29 3.76
CA TRP A 169 -8.56 15.86 3.30
C TRP A 169 -8.81 16.16 1.83
N VAL A 170 -8.19 17.24 1.30
CA VAL A 170 -8.18 17.51 -0.15
C VAL A 170 -7.39 16.43 -0.89
N VAL A 171 -6.25 15.99 -0.35
CA VAL A 171 -5.47 14.90 -0.96
C VAL A 171 -6.28 13.61 -1.01
N ILE A 172 -6.97 13.26 0.09
CA ILE A 172 -7.79 12.04 0.16
C ILE A 172 -8.98 12.11 -0.80
N PHE A 173 -9.62 13.25 -0.89
CA PHE A 173 -10.68 13.48 -1.86
C PHE A 173 -10.17 13.26 -3.29
N MET A 174 -9.00 13.79 -3.64
CA MET A 174 -8.38 13.62 -4.96
C MET A 174 -7.94 12.17 -5.21
N ILE A 175 -7.43 11.47 -4.19
CA ILE A 175 -7.16 10.04 -4.28
C ILE A 175 -8.45 9.28 -4.62
N GLY A 176 -9.53 9.54 -3.89
CA GLY A 176 -10.84 8.95 -4.17
C GLY A 176 -11.33 9.28 -5.58
N LEU A 177 -11.16 10.52 -6.03
CA LEU A 177 -11.55 10.96 -7.37
C LEU A 177 -10.78 10.22 -8.47
N CYS A 178 -9.46 10.12 -8.36
CA CYS A 178 -8.64 9.37 -9.31
C CYS A 178 -8.97 7.88 -9.28
N GLN A 179 -9.08 7.29 -8.08
CA GLN A 179 -9.45 5.88 -7.90
C GLN A 179 -10.82 5.56 -8.52
N GLY A 180 -11.83 6.41 -8.25
CA GLY A 180 -13.16 6.26 -8.82
C GLY A 180 -13.15 6.39 -10.33
N THR A 181 -12.60 7.48 -10.85
CA THR A 181 -12.58 7.78 -12.29
C THR A 181 -11.81 6.72 -13.08
N PHE A 182 -10.57 6.43 -12.70
CA PHE A 182 -9.76 5.44 -13.41
C PHE A 182 -10.29 4.01 -13.21
N GLY A 183 -10.85 3.72 -12.04
CA GLY A 183 -11.52 2.45 -11.78
C GLY A 183 -12.70 2.21 -12.71
N TRP A 184 -13.59 3.20 -12.90
CA TRP A 184 -14.70 3.09 -13.84
C TRP A 184 -14.24 3.01 -15.30
N ILE A 185 -13.21 3.76 -15.68
CA ILE A 185 -12.61 3.66 -17.01
C ILE A 185 -12.06 2.25 -17.25
N THR A 186 -11.31 1.70 -16.29
CA THR A 186 -10.74 0.35 -16.38
C THR A 186 -11.83 -0.71 -16.48
N THR A 187 -12.85 -0.59 -15.65
CA THR A 187 -14.03 -1.50 -15.66
C THR A 187 -14.72 -1.55 -17.01
N GLY A 188 -14.98 -0.37 -17.61
CA GLY A 188 -15.73 -0.28 -18.86
C GLY A 188 -14.91 -0.61 -20.11
N LEU A 189 -13.67 -0.15 -20.17
CA LEU A 189 -12.86 -0.24 -21.39
C LEU A 189 -11.93 -1.47 -21.42
N PHE A 190 -11.38 -1.87 -20.31
CA PHE A 190 -10.35 -2.92 -20.26
C PHE A 190 -10.85 -4.24 -19.69
N GLU A 191 -11.51 -4.23 -18.54
CA GLU A 191 -11.97 -5.46 -17.90
C GLU A 191 -13.29 -5.96 -18.48
N ARG A 192 -14.15 -5.05 -19.02
CA ARG A 192 -15.49 -5.34 -19.51
C ARG A 192 -16.31 -6.17 -18.51
N THR A 193 -16.19 -5.82 -17.25
CA THR A 193 -16.79 -6.56 -16.14
C THR A 193 -18.31 -6.57 -16.26
N ASN A 194 -18.91 -7.76 -16.22
CA ASN A 194 -20.37 -7.88 -16.17
C ASN A 194 -20.87 -7.66 -14.74
N LEU A 195 -21.36 -6.46 -14.47
CA LEU A 195 -21.83 -6.05 -13.13
C LEU A 195 -23.01 -6.89 -12.61
N THR A 196 -23.75 -7.58 -13.49
CA THR A 196 -24.88 -8.43 -13.08
C THR A 196 -24.43 -9.78 -12.51
N GLN A 197 -23.18 -10.19 -12.77
CA GLN A 197 -22.60 -11.44 -12.25
C GLN A 197 -21.94 -11.27 -10.88
N ILE A 198 -21.86 -10.04 -10.39
CA ILE A 198 -21.28 -9.75 -9.07
C ILE A 198 -22.28 -10.12 -7.98
N HIS A 199 -21.82 -10.86 -6.99
CA HIS A 199 -22.57 -11.17 -5.77
C HIS A 199 -22.54 -9.96 -4.80
N TRP A 200 -23.31 -8.90 -5.12
CA TRP A 200 -23.29 -7.63 -4.40
C TRP A 200 -23.54 -7.76 -2.89
N VAL A 201 -24.42 -8.67 -2.48
CA VAL A 201 -24.70 -8.89 -1.04
C VAL A 201 -23.45 -9.34 -0.29
N GLN A 202 -22.62 -10.19 -0.90
CA GLN A 202 -21.37 -10.66 -0.30
C GLN A 202 -20.26 -9.60 -0.38
N ALA A 203 -20.26 -8.79 -1.45
CA ALA A 203 -19.25 -7.77 -1.69
C ALA A 203 -19.44 -6.51 -0.84
N LEU A 204 -20.68 -6.14 -0.46
CA LEU A 204 -21.02 -4.85 0.09
C LEU A 204 -20.25 -4.50 1.38
N ILE A 205 -20.23 -5.42 2.34
CA ILE A 205 -19.53 -5.20 3.62
C ILE A 205 -18.01 -5.10 3.43
N PRO A 206 -17.32 -6.07 2.77
CA PRO A 206 -15.90 -5.95 2.49
C PRO A 206 -15.55 -4.67 1.72
N LEU A 207 -16.37 -4.31 0.73
CA LEU A 207 -16.17 -3.11 -0.09
C LEU A 207 -16.34 -1.83 0.73
N ALA A 208 -17.36 -1.74 1.60
CA ALA A 208 -17.56 -0.60 2.49
C ALA A 208 -16.38 -0.44 3.46
N ILE A 209 -15.86 -1.54 4.01
CA ILE A 209 -14.66 -1.51 4.86
C ILE A 209 -13.46 -0.99 4.06
N LEU A 210 -13.23 -1.49 2.85
CA LEU A 210 -12.14 -1.03 1.99
C LEU A 210 -12.26 0.47 1.65
N ALA A 211 -13.47 0.95 1.36
CA ALA A 211 -13.69 2.33 0.97
C ALA A 211 -13.59 3.30 2.15
N ILE A 212 -14.35 3.05 3.23
CA ILE A 212 -14.50 3.99 4.33
C ILE A 212 -13.41 3.81 5.37
N VAL A 213 -13.12 2.56 5.77
CA VAL A 213 -12.17 2.33 6.84
C VAL A 213 -10.73 2.38 6.33
N VAL A 214 -10.45 1.70 5.23
CA VAL A 214 -9.08 1.56 4.71
C VAL A 214 -8.66 2.76 3.85
N THR A 215 -9.50 3.17 2.88
CA THR A 215 -9.13 4.26 1.98
C THR A 215 -9.37 5.63 2.62
N PHE A 216 -10.54 5.88 3.19
CA PHE A 216 -10.85 7.20 3.73
C PHE A 216 -10.22 7.43 5.11
N LEU A 217 -10.54 6.60 6.11
CA LEU A 217 -10.08 6.83 7.48
C LEU A 217 -8.60 6.52 7.67
N ALA A 218 -8.14 5.31 7.30
CA ALA A 218 -6.77 4.92 7.59
C ALA A 218 -5.76 5.78 6.83
N GLN A 219 -6.01 6.11 5.56
CA GLN A 219 -5.14 6.97 4.77
C GLN A 219 -5.18 8.42 5.28
N GLY A 220 -6.35 8.91 5.73
CA GLY A 220 -6.48 10.19 6.40
C GLY A 220 -5.68 10.27 7.68
N MET A 221 -5.76 9.22 8.50
CA MET A 221 -4.98 9.09 9.72
C MET A 221 -3.47 9.03 9.43
N GLN A 222 -3.05 8.34 8.38
CA GLN A 222 -1.64 8.29 7.97
C GLN A 222 -1.12 9.67 7.60
N ILE A 223 -1.77 10.37 6.66
CA ILE A 223 -1.33 11.68 6.20
C ILE A 223 -1.30 12.67 7.37
N THR A 224 -2.32 12.66 8.24
CA THR A 224 -2.37 13.52 9.43
C THR A 224 -1.24 13.18 10.40
N ALA A 225 -0.97 11.90 10.67
CA ALA A 225 0.12 11.50 11.56
C ALA A 225 1.49 11.89 11.03
N GLN A 226 1.71 11.79 9.70
CA GLN A 226 2.96 12.15 9.05
C GLN A 226 3.24 13.67 9.03
N GLN A 227 2.26 14.51 9.40
CA GLN A 227 2.52 15.94 9.66
C GLN A 227 3.24 16.17 10.98
N TYR A 228 3.14 15.23 11.94
CA TYR A 228 3.68 15.34 13.30
C TYR A 228 4.73 14.28 13.63
N THR A 229 4.99 13.35 12.74
CA THR A 229 5.89 12.21 12.96
C THR A 229 6.89 12.17 11.81
N ASP A 230 8.17 11.95 12.15
CA ASP A 230 9.19 11.77 11.13
C ASP A 230 8.93 10.49 10.31
N ALA A 231 9.45 10.46 9.08
CA ALA A 231 9.23 9.37 8.14
C ALA A 231 9.77 8.02 8.68
N THR A 232 10.84 8.04 9.47
CA THR A 232 11.46 6.83 10.03
C THR A 232 10.54 6.19 11.06
N SER A 233 10.07 6.98 12.04
CA SER A 233 9.14 6.50 13.07
C SER A 233 7.81 6.04 12.48
N ALA A 234 7.29 6.75 11.48
CA ALA A 234 6.09 6.36 10.76
C ALA A 234 6.30 5.02 10.03
N GLY A 235 7.42 4.88 9.32
CA GLY A 235 7.78 3.67 8.59
C GLY A 235 7.89 2.45 9.50
N LEU A 236 8.54 2.57 10.67
CA LEU A 236 8.67 1.48 11.65
C LEU A 236 7.30 0.94 12.11
N LEU A 237 6.33 1.82 12.35
CA LEU A 237 4.99 1.40 12.77
C LEU A 237 4.20 0.77 11.63
N LEU A 238 4.31 1.32 10.42
CA LEU A 238 3.64 0.78 9.24
C LEU A 238 4.22 -0.56 8.77
N MET A 239 5.48 -0.87 9.12
CA MET A 239 6.08 -2.20 8.87
C MET A 239 5.34 -3.35 9.55
N LEU A 240 4.46 -3.09 10.51
CA LEU A 240 3.63 -4.12 11.12
C LEU A 240 2.44 -4.54 10.25
N GLU A 241 2.17 -3.82 9.16
CA GLU A 241 1.08 -4.15 8.22
C GLU A 241 1.11 -5.60 7.73
N PRO A 242 2.22 -6.14 7.18
CA PRO A 242 2.25 -7.51 6.71
C PRO A 242 2.14 -8.55 7.85
N PHE A 243 2.52 -8.20 9.08
CA PHE A 243 2.26 -9.05 10.23
C PHE A 243 0.75 -9.20 10.48
N PHE A 244 0.00 -8.11 10.48
CA PHE A 244 -1.45 -8.15 10.63
C PHE A 244 -2.14 -8.80 9.43
N ALA A 245 -1.64 -8.53 8.21
CA ALA A 245 -2.15 -9.16 6.99
C ALA A 245 -2.00 -10.69 7.02
N SER A 246 -0.80 -11.18 7.37
CA SER A 246 -0.54 -12.62 7.45
C SER A 246 -1.33 -13.29 8.56
N THR A 247 -1.41 -12.66 9.73
CA THR A 247 -2.22 -13.17 10.84
C THR A 247 -3.69 -13.31 10.43
N MET A 248 -4.25 -12.29 9.81
CA MET A 248 -5.65 -12.31 9.37
C MET A 248 -5.88 -13.30 8.23
N SER A 249 -4.91 -13.41 7.30
CA SER A 249 -4.97 -14.36 6.19
C SER A 249 -4.95 -15.82 6.67
N VAL A 250 -4.12 -16.13 7.66
CA VAL A 250 -4.07 -17.48 8.27
C VAL A 250 -5.37 -17.77 9.03
N ILE A 251 -5.88 -16.83 9.83
CA ILE A 251 -7.16 -16.99 10.56
C ILE A 251 -8.32 -17.24 9.61
N MET A 252 -8.33 -16.56 8.46
CA MET A 252 -9.38 -16.68 7.44
C MET A 252 -9.16 -17.88 6.49
N GLY A 253 -8.09 -18.66 6.67
CA GLY A 253 -7.80 -19.86 5.90
C GLY A 253 -7.30 -19.63 4.47
N TYR A 254 -6.83 -18.41 4.15
CA TYR A 254 -6.25 -18.12 2.83
C TYR A 254 -4.79 -18.55 2.71
N ASP A 255 -4.05 -18.51 3.80
CA ASP A 255 -2.65 -18.92 3.85
C ASP A 255 -2.44 -19.99 4.91
N PRO A 256 -1.69 -21.07 4.61
CA PRO A 256 -1.18 -21.97 5.63
C PRO A 256 -0.03 -21.31 6.39
N LEU A 257 0.08 -21.58 7.68
CA LEU A 257 1.22 -21.13 8.47
C LEU A 257 2.43 -22.03 8.14
N THR A 258 3.17 -21.65 7.10
CA THR A 258 4.36 -22.40 6.65
C THR A 258 5.65 -21.81 7.21
N PRO A 259 6.73 -22.61 7.36
CA PRO A 259 8.05 -22.09 7.71
C PRO A 259 8.54 -21.01 6.74
N GLN A 260 8.24 -21.17 5.44
CA GLN A 260 8.62 -20.18 4.42
C GLN A 260 7.95 -18.82 4.66
N LEU A 261 6.67 -18.80 5.02
CA LEU A 261 5.93 -17.58 5.35
C LEU A 261 6.52 -16.90 6.58
N ILE A 262 6.84 -17.68 7.62
CA ILE A 262 7.42 -17.17 8.87
C ILE A 262 8.83 -16.61 8.63
N TRP A 263 9.75 -17.43 8.13
CA TRP A 263 11.16 -17.02 7.99
C TRP A 263 11.34 -15.95 6.93
N GLY A 264 10.70 -16.09 5.78
CA GLY A 264 10.77 -15.08 4.72
C GLY A 264 10.14 -13.76 5.16
N GLY A 265 9.03 -13.80 5.89
CA GLY A 265 8.39 -12.63 6.49
C GLY A 265 9.30 -11.94 7.51
N LEU A 266 9.94 -12.70 8.40
CA LEU A 266 10.90 -12.16 9.38
C LEU A 266 12.11 -11.50 8.69
N ILE A 267 12.63 -12.11 7.61
CA ILE A 267 13.74 -11.54 6.84
C ILE A 267 13.30 -10.21 6.19
N LEU A 268 12.10 -10.12 5.60
CA LEU A 268 11.59 -8.87 5.03
C LEU A 268 11.37 -7.79 6.09
N LEU A 269 10.82 -8.16 7.24
CA LEU A 269 10.67 -7.22 8.36
C LEU A 269 12.03 -6.72 8.87
N LEU A 270 13.03 -7.60 8.95
CA LEU A 270 14.38 -7.21 9.30
C LEU A 270 15.02 -6.27 8.27
N ALA A 271 14.86 -6.55 6.98
CA ALA A 271 15.31 -5.67 5.90
C ALA A 271 14.69 -4.26 6.03
N ASN A 272 13.39 -4.20 6.27
CA ASN A 272 12.69 -2.95 6.47
C ASN A 272 13.13 -2.23 7.76
N ALA A 273 13.34 -2.95 8.86
CA ALA A 273 13.87 -2.37 10.10
C ALA A 273 15.25 -1.74 9.90
N ILE A 274 16.15 -2.40 9.19
CA ILE A 274 17.49 -1.85 8.84
C ILE A 274 17.36 -0.54 8.06
N MET A 275 16.38 -0.45 7.14
CA MET A 275 16.13 0.79 6.40
C MET A 275 15.67 1.93 7.28
N GLN A 276 14.82 1.66 8.25
CA GLN A 276 14.20 2.68 9.10
C GLN A 276 15.11 3.13 10.26
N VAL A 277 15.94 2.23 10.82
CA VAL A 277 16.81 2.59 11.94
C VAL A 277 17.97 3.48 11.46
N ASN A 278 18.08 4.66 12.05
CA ASN A 278 19.27 5.49 11.90
C ASN A 278 20.34 5.04 12.92
N PHE A 279 21.34 4.29 12.47
CA PHE A 279 22.39 3.75 13.35
C PHE A 279 23.20 4.84 14.08
N GLN A 280 23.14 6.09 13.63
CA GLN A 280 23.75 7.22 14.32
C GLN A 280 23.02 7.62 15.61
N ASP A 281 21.73 7.27 15.71
CA ASP A 281 20.88 7.58 16.87
C ASP A 281 20.86 6.46 17.90
N VAL A 282 21.54 5.32 17.64
CA VAL A 282 21.65 4.22 18.59
C VAL A 282 22.75 4.55 19.62
N PRO A 283 22.43 4.77 20.90
CA PRO A 283 23.39 5.26 21.91
C PRO A 283 24.66 4.40 22.06
N PHE A 284 24.54 3.10 21.75
CA PHE A 284 25.62 2.13 21.87
C PHE A 284 26.65 2.19 20.73
N LEU A 285 26.35 2.85 19.62
CA LEU A 285 27.23 2.96 18.44
C LEU A 285 27.76 4.38 18.22
N ARG A 286 27.52 5.30 19.14
CA ARG A 286 28.14 6.61 19.16
C ARG A 286 29.64 6.42 19.43
N LYS A 287 30.45 6.37 18.36
CA LYS A 287 31.90 6.42 18.50
C LYS A 287 32.23 7.66 19.33
N GLN A 288 32.89 7.43 20.46
CA GLN A 288 33.61 8.46 21.17
C GLN A 288 34.67 9.03 20.20
N HIS A 289 34.42 10.23 19.71
CA HIS A 289 35.42 11.11 19.11
C HIS A 289 35.57 12.34 19.99
#